data_d87c469f85046c792b9cebfc4b8bb222
#
_entry.id   d87c469f85046c792b9cebfc4b8bb222
#
_cell.length_a   1.000
_cell.length_b   1.000
_cell.length_c   1.000
_cell.angle_alpha   90.00
_cell.angle_beta   90.00
_cell.angle_gamma   90.00
#
_symmetry.space_group_name_H-M   'P 1'
#
loop_
_entity.id
_entity.type
_entity.pdbx_description
1 polymer ?
#
loop_
_entity_poly.entity_id
_entity_poly.type
_entity_poly.pdbx_seq_one_letter_code
_entity_poly.pdbx_strand_id
1 'polypeptide(L)'
;MKKIKLMPDYGCFPIWGMDDDNFGNIDPYSLPISKSLAEELLVWSNKYDKTLNIEEPLNSGFENIEKENIFKYEGEKLFKKLKLELGDQYTVIYPS
;
A
#
# COMPACT_ATOMS: atom_id res chain seq x y z
N MET A 1 19.28 5.30 -6.22
CA MET A 1 18.29 4.37 -5.65
C MET A 1 17.07 5.14 -5.18
N LYS A 2 15.89 4.71 -5.58
CA LYS A 2 14.64 5.36 -5.18
C LYS A 2 14.09 4.70 -3.92
N LYS A 3 13.50 5.51 -3.05
CA LYS A 3 12.92 5.02 -1.80
C LYS A 3 11.41 5.21 -1.83
N ILE A 4 10.66 4.13 -1.62
CA ILE A 4 9.21 4.16 -1.58
C ILE A 4 8.70 3.45 -0.33
N LYS A 5 7.48 3.79 0.08
CA LYS A 5 6.85 3.23 1.26
C LYS A 5 5.50 2.64 0.88
N LEU A 6 5.24 1.43 1.35
CA LEU A 6 3.93 0.80 1.21
C LEU A 6 3.11 1.15 2.44
N MET A 7 2.07 1.97 2.26
CA MET A 7 1.22 2.40 3.37
C MET A 7 -0.17 2.72 2.84
N PRO A 8 -1.22 2.06 3.36
CA PRO A 8 -2.58 2.39 2.95
C PRO A 8 -3.02 3.72 3.57
N ASP A 9 -3.83 4.47 2.83
CA ASP A 9 -4.46 5.68 3.34
C ASP A 9 -5.75 5.89 2.57
N TYR A 10 -6.71 6.56 3.18
CA TYR A 10 -8.03 6.77 2.59
C TYR A 10 -7.94 7.66 1.36
N GLY A 11 -8.54 7.18 0.26
CA GLY A 11 -8.60 7.94 -0.98
C GLY A 11 -7.26 8.10 -1.70
N CYS A 12 -6.22 7.36 -1.29
CA CYS A 12 -4.87 7.46 -1.85
C CYS A 12 -4.41 6.11 -2.40
N PHE A 13 -3.45 6.15 -3.32
CA PHE A 13 -2.73 4.95 -3.71
C PHE A 13 -1.89 4.44 -2.54
N PRO A 14 -1.63 3.14 -2.42
CA PRO A 14 -0.92 2.58 -1.26
C PRO A 14 0.60 2.74 -1.33
N ILE A 15 1.12 3.48 -2.28
CA ILE A 15 2.56 3.67 -2.47
C ILE A 15 2.92 5.15 -2.38
N TRP A 16 3.97 5.43 -1.63
CA TRP A 16 4.43 6.79 -1.38
C TRP A 16 5.91 6.91 -1.71
N GLY A 17 6.25 7.93 -2.51
CA GLY A 17 7.64 8.27 -2.75
C GLY A 17 8.22 9.01 -1.56
N MET A 18 9.45 8.65 -1.19
CA MET A 18 10.12 9.20 -0.02
C MET A 18 11.34 10.05 -0.37
N ASP A 19 11.68 10.17 -1.65
CA ASP A 19 12.81 10.97 -2.12
C ASP A 19 12.35 12.33 -2.62
N ASP A 20 13.24 13.31 -2.61
CA ASP A 20 12.94 14.65 -3.11
C ASP A 20 12.47 14.64 -4.57
N ASP A 21 13.05 13.76 -5.39
CA ASP A 21 12.71 13.63 -6.80
C ASP A 21 11.42 12.85 -7.04
N ASN A 22 10.94 12.14 -6.04
CA ASN A 22 9.84 11.19 -6.19
C ASN A 22 8.94 11.20 -4.96
N PHE A 23 8.72 12.39 -4.41
CA PHE A 23 7.93 12.55 -3.19
C PHE A 23 6.44 12.57 -3.49
N GLY A 24 5.66 11.91 -2.65
CA GLY A 24 4.20 11.95 -2.71
C GLY A 24 3.57 10.62 -3.10
N ASN A 25 2.26 10.66 -3.37
CA ASN A 25 1.47 9.48 -3.67
C ASN A 25 1.74 9.00 -5.09
N ILE A 26 2.01 7.71 -5.26
CA ILE A 26 2.42 7.12 -6.54
C ILE A 26 1.39 6.11 -7.01
N ASP A 27 0.96 6.24 -8.26
CA ASP A 27 0.10 5.25 -8.91
C ASP A 27 0.91 3.96 -9.14
N PRO A 28 0.46 2.81 -8.64
CA PRO A 28 1.17 1.54 -8.85
C PRO A 28 1.43 1.23 -10.32
N TYR A 29 0.55 1.64 -11.23
CA TYR A 29 0.75 1.40 -12.66
C TYR A 29 1.89 2.20 -13.25
N SER A 30 2.36 3.24 -12.56
CA SER A 30 3.51 4.04 -13.01
C SER A 30 4.84 3.42 -12.64
N LEU A 31 4.84 2.37 -11.82
CA LEU A 31 6.05 1.68 -11.39
C LEU A 31 6.41 0.54 -12.36
N PRO A 32 7.70 0.17 -12.44
CA PRO A 32 8.12 -0.95 -13.29
C PRO A 32 7.80 -2.31 -12.65
N ILE A 33 6.53 -2.54 -12.40
CA ILE A 33 6.01 -3.78 -11.81
C ILE A 33 4.99 -4.40 -12.75
N SER A 34 4.66 -5.67 -12.53
CA SER A 34 3.64 -6.34 -13.33
C SER A 34 2.27 -5.69 -13.11
N LYS A 35 1.44 -5.75 -14.14
CA LYS A 35 0.05 -5.28 -14.05
C LYS A 35 -0.70 -6.03 -12.96
N SER A 36 -0.43 -7.32 -12.82
CA SER A 36 -1.04 -8.16 -11.79
C SER A 36 -0.74 -7.64 -10.40
N LEU A 37 0.52 -7.28 -10.12
CA LEU A 37 0.90 -6.75 -8.82
C LEU A 37 0.27 -5.37 -8.59
N ALA A 38 0.23 -4.52 -9.61
CA ALA A 38 -0.42 -3.22 -9.49
C ALA A 38 -1.90 -3.37 -9.12
N GLU A 39 -2.60 -4.32 -9.75
CA GLU A 39 -4.00 -4.60 -9.43
C GLU A 39 -4.17 -5.11 -8.00
N GLU A 40 -3.29 -6.01 -7.55
CA GLU A 40 -3.34 -6.52 -6.18
C GLU A 40 -3.17 -5.40 -5.16
N LEU A 41 -2.25 -4.46 -5.43
CA LEU A 41 -2.04 -3.31 -4.57
C LEU A 41 -3.28 -2.43 -4.47
N LEU A 42 -3.96 -2.20 -5.60
CA LEU A 42 -5.17 -1.39 -5.62
C LEU A 42 -6.34 -2.09 -4.90
N VAL A 43 -6.48 -3.40 -5.06
CA VAL A 43 -7.49 -4.18 -4.35
C VAL A 43 -7.25 -4.10 -2.84
N TRP A 44 -6.01 -4.24 -2.42
CA TRP A 44 -5.63 -4.14 -1.01
C TRP A 44 -5.95 -2.75 -0.45
N SER A 45 -5.63 -1.71 -1.22
CA SER A 45 -5.94 -0.32 -0.85
C SER A 45 -7.45 -0.10 -0.70
N ASN A 46 -8.25 -0.69 -1.59
CA ASN A 46 -9.71 -0.59 -1.52
C ASN A 46 -10.27 -1.24 -0.25
N LYS A 47 -9.67 -2.31 0.22
CA LYS A 47 -10.08 -2.94 1.48
C LYS A 47 -9.93 -1.97 2.65
N TYR A 48 -8.86 -1.18 2.63
CA TYR A 48 -8.63 -0.16 3.65
C TYR A 48 -9.67 0.96 3.53
N ASP A 49 -9.94 1.42 2.29
CA ASP A 49 -10.93 2.48 2.06
C ASP A 49 -12.32 2.09 2.60
N LYS A 50 -12.68 0.82 2.50
CA LYS A 50 -13.97 0.33 2.99
C LYS A 50 -14.09 0.37 4.52
N THR A 51 -13.01 0.56 5.24
CA THR A 51 -13.05 0.69 6.69
C THR A 51 -13.42 2.10 7.14
N LEU A 52 -13.47 3.06 6.21
CA LEU A 52 -13.84 4.44 6.54
C LEU A 52 -15.32 4.54 6.85
N ASN A 53 -15.65 5.09 8.01
CA ASN A 53 -17.01 5.41 8.39
C ASN A 53 -17.24 6.91 8.13
N ILE A 54 -17.97 7.20 7.05
CA ILE A 54 -18.19 8.57 6.59
C ILE A 54 -19.01 9.38 7.60
N GLU A 55 -19.98 8.74 8.26
CA GLU A 55 -20.86 9.39 9.22
C GLU A 55 -20.14 9.65 10.56
N GLU A 56 -19.32 8.72 10.98
CA GLU A 56 -18.56 8.82 12.23
C GLU A 56 -17.10 8.40 11.99
N PRO A 57 -16.28 9.31 11.43
CA PRO A 57 -14.90 8.96 11.05
C PRO A 57 -14.05 8.41 12.20
N LEU A 58 -14.36 8.78 13.44
CA LEU A 58 -13.64 8.26 14.60
C LEU A 58 -13.90 6.78 14.85
N ASN A 59 -14.96 6.24 14.28
CA ASN A 59 -15.30 4.82 14.37
C ASN A 59 -14.86 4.03 13.14
N SER A 60 -14.02 4.63 12.30
CA SER A 60 -13.44 3.94 11.15
C SER A 60 -12.45 2.88 11.62
N GLY A 61 -12.34 1.81 10.83
CA GLY A 61 -11.42 0.73 11.12
C GLY A 61 -12.00 -0.62 10.75
N PHE A 62 -11.23 -1.67 10.98
CA PHE A 62 -11.68 -3.03 10.70
C PHE A 62 -12.69 -3.48 11.76
N GLU A 63 -13.64 -4.32 11.36
CA GLU A 63 -14.69 -4.82 12.24
C GLU A 63 -14.14 -5.56 13.47
N ASN A 64 -13.00 -6.24 13.30
CA ASN A 64 -12.38 -6.98 14.39
C ASN A 64 -10.87 -7.14 14.13
N ILE A 65 -10.17 -7.60 15.17
CA ILE A 65 -8.71 -7.76 15.10
C ILE A 65 -8.29 -8.83 14.08
N GLU A 66 -9.12 -9.81 13.85
CA GLU A 66 -8.82 -10.88 12.90
C GLU A 66 -8.75 -10.36 11.47
N LYS A 67 -9.72 -9.50 11.07
CA LYS A 67 -9.72 -8.88 9.76
C LYS A 67 -8.55 -7.93 9.59
N GLU A 68 -8.21 -7.18 10.64
CA GLU A 68 -7.05 -6.30 10.64
C GLU A 68 -5.75 -7.09 10.43
N ASN A 69 -5.61 -8.23 11.11
CA ASN A 69 -4.43 -9.08 10.98
C ASN A 69 -4.31 -9.67 9.58
N ILE A 70 -5.42 -10.07 8.97
CA ILE A 70 -5.43 -10.58 7.59
C ILE A 70 -4.96 -9.48 6.63
N PHE A 71 -5.44 -8.26 6.82
CA PHE A 71 -5.03 -7.12 5.99
C PHE A 71 -3.53 -6.86 6.11
N LYS A 72 -2.98 -6.88 7.31
CA LYS A 72 -1.54 -6.69 7.54
C LYS A 72 -0.72 -7.80 6.90
N TYR A 73 -1.19 -9.03 6.99
CA TYR A 73 -0.53 -10.18 6.37
C TYR A 73 -0.50 -10.05 4.85
N GLU A 74 -1.62 -9.61 4.25
CA GLU A 74 -1.67 -9.35 2.82
C GLU A 74 -0.69 -8.24 2.42
N GLY A 75 -0.58 -7.20 3.24
CA GLY A 75 0.38 -6.12 3.02
C GLY A 75 1.82 -6.61 3.03
N GLU A 76 2.16 -7.51 3.95
CA GLU A 76 3.50 -8.11 3.99
C GLU A 76 3.81 -8.90 2.73
N LYS A 77 2.84 -9.65 2.21
CA LYS A 77 3.01 -10.39 0.96
C LYS A 77 3.25 -9.45 -0.21
N LEU A 78 2.48 -8.37 -0.29
CA LEU A 78 2.63 -7.37 -1.33
C LEU A 78 3.98 -6.66 -1.23
N PHE A 79 4.41 -6.36 -0.02
CA PHE A 79 5.72 -5.78 0.23
C PHE A 79 6.85 -6.66 -0.32
N LYS A 80 6.79 -7.96 -0.06
CA LYS A 80 7.79 -8.91 -0.57
C LYS A 80 7.77 -8.99 -2.09
N LYS A 81 6.58 -9.00 -2.69
CA LYS A 81 6.44 -9.01 -4.16
C LYS A 81 6.99 -7.73 -4.78
N LEU A 82 6.74 -6.57 -4.15
CA LEU A 82 7.30 -5.30 -4.61
C LEU A 82 8.82 -5.33 -4.61
N LYS A 83 9.41 -5.82 -3.53
CA LYS A 83 10.87 -5.92 -3.43
C LYS A 83 11.45 -6.81 -4.52
N LEU A 84 10.80 -7.92 -4.81
CA LEU A 84 11.25 -8.84 -5.85
C LEU A 84 11.16 -8.24 -7.24
N GLU A 85 10.04 -7.58 -7.55
CA GLU A 85 9.84 -7.02 -8.88
C GLU A 85 10.65 -5.76 -9.14
N LEU A 86 10.80 -4.91 -8.13
CA LEU A 86 11.55 -3.65 -8.27
C LEU A 86 13.06 -3.85 -8.20
N GLY A 87 13.51 -4.88 -7.50
CA GLY A 87 14.93 -5.21 -7.41
C GLY A 87 15.75 -4.17 -6.64
N ASP A 88 17.04 -4.09 -6.98
CA ASP A 88 17.98 -3.26 -6.24
C ASP A 88 17.85 -1.76 -6.49
N GLN A 89 17.06 -1.36 -7.49
CA GLN A 89 16.89 0.06 -7.83
C GLN A 89 15.95 0.79 -6.89
N TYR A 90 15.21 0.06 -6.08
CA TYR A 90 14.26 0.62 -5.14
C TYR A 90 14.48 0.07 -3.74
N THR A 91 14.37 0.96 -2.75
CA THR A 91 14.27 0.56 -1.35
C THR A 91 12.80 0.67 -0.97
N VAL A 92 12.20 -0.45 -0.58
CA VAL A 92 10.79 -0.49 -0.21
C VAL A 92 10.68 -0.60 1.31
N ILE A 93 9.88 0.29 1.89
CA ILE A 93 9.63 0.32 3.34
C ILE A 93 8.18 -0.08 3.58
N TYR A 94 7.98 -0.96 4.52
CA TYR A 94 6.64 -1.33 4.97
C TYR A 94 6.61 -1.27 6.48
N PRO A 95 5.82 -0.38 7.07
CA PRO A 95 5.68 -0.34 8.52
C PRO A 95 4.84 -1.55 8.95
N SER A 96 5.43 -2.38 9.72
CA SER A 96 4.74 -3.55 10.27
C SER A 96 3.97 -3.19 11.53
#